data_90775fee2493d6e6054eed3a179a1748
#
_entry.id   90775fee2493d6e6054eed3a179a1748
#
_cell.length_a   1.000
_cell.length_b   1.000
_cell.length_c   1.000
_cell.angle_alpha   90.00
_cell.angle_beta   90.00
_cell.angle_gamma   90.00
#
_symmetry.space_group_name_H-M   'P 1'
#
loop_
_entity.id
_entity.type
_entity.pdbx_description
1 polymer ?
#
loop_
_entity_poly.entity_id
_entity_poly.type
_entity_poly.pdbx_seq_one_letter_code
_entity_poly.pdbx_strand_id
1 'polypeptide(L)'
;MNTSFENRAKLACLYAGGVWGLFWIPLRALEEAGINGLWVTFVYFLVPTIFLIPVGIWRLKYLKLGGFNLQLTGMLSGGALMLYATSIVYTDVVRAMLLFYLTPVWGTILGRLFLNENITPLRIISMIIAIIGMLTIFGLGVKFPIPQNVGDWMGVASGLMWAVASLRIRLNQNASAIDMALGFFF
;
A
#
# COMPACT_ATOMS: atom_id res chain seq x y z
N MET A 1 -23.75 17.97 -3.93
CA MET A 1 -22.31 17.71 -3.73
C MET A 1 -21.56 18.70 -4.62
N ASN A 2 -20.53 19.37 -4.10
CA ASN A 2 -19.89 20.49 -4.82
C ASN A 2 -18.99 19.92 -5.93
N THR A 3 -19.35 20.12 -7.19
CA THR A 3 -18.62 19.61 -8.39
C THR A 3 -17.13 19.96 -8.39
N SER A 4 -16.76 21.10 -7.80
CA SER A 4 -15.38 21.52 -7.61
C SER A 4 -14.59 20.61 -6.67
N PHE A 5 -15.20 20.14 -5.58
CA PHE A 5 -14.56 19.21 -4.63
C PHE A 5 -14.37 17.82 -5.26
N GLU A 6 -15.38 17.34 -5.99
CA GLU A 6 -15.32 16.05 -6.67
C GLU A 6 -14.22 16.01 -7.74
N ASN A 7 -14.11 17.08 -8.53
CA ASN A 7 -13.05 17.18 -9.55
C ASN A 7 -11.64 17.25 -8.93
N ARG A 8 -11.47 17.95 -7.81
CA ARG A 8 -10.19 17.97 -7.08
C ARG A 8 -9.85 16.58 -6.52
N ALA A 9 -10.82 15.85 -5.99
CA ALA A 9 -10.61 14.48 -5.52
C ALA A 9 -10.20 13.53 -6.67
N LYS A 10 -10.86 13.62 -7.83
CA LYS A 10 -10.51 12.85 -9.03
C LYS A 10 -9.08 13.14 -9.51
N LEU A 11 -8.70 14.42 -9.57
CA LEU A 11 -7.35 14.83 -9.94
C LEU A 11 -6.29 14.35 -8.93
N ALA A 12 -6.59 14.42 -7.63
CA ALA A 12 -5.71 13.93 -6.58
C ALA A 12 -5.52 12.39 -6.70
N CYS A 13 -6.58 11.64 -6.98
CA CYS A 13 -6.48 10.20 -7.21
C CYS A 13 -5.67 9.86 -8.46
N LEU A 14 -5.86 10.61 -9.56
CA LEU A 14 -5.09 10.43 -10.79
C LEU A 14 -3.60 10.70 -10.55
N TYR A 15 -3.28 11.81 -9.89
CA TYR A 15 -1.91 12.16 -9.52
C TYR A 15 -1.28 11.10 -8.61
N ALA A 16 -1.98 10.69 -7.56
CA ALA A 16 -1.51 9.66 -6.64
C ALA A 16 -1.24 8.32 -7.35
N GLY A 17 -2.14 7.92 -8.26
CA GLY A 17 -1.95 6.71 -9.07
C GLY A 17 -0.75 6.79 -10.00
N GLY A 18 -0.51 7.94 -10.63
CA GLY A 18 0.66 8.18 -11.46
C GLY A 18 1.98 8.10 -10.67
N VAL A 19 2.03 8.79 -9.52
CA VAL A 19 3.21 8.75 -8.62
C VAL A 19 3.43 7.33 -8.09
N TRP A 20 2.36 6.62 -7.74
CA TRP A 20 2.44 5.23 -7.29
C TRP A 20 3.03 4.30 -8.36
N GLY A 21 2.67 4.50 -9.64
CA GLY A 21 3.23 3.72 -10.75
C GLY A 21 4.74 3.92 -10.94
N LEU A 22 5.29 5.04 -10.47
CA LEU A 22 6.72 5.36 -10.54
C LEU A 22 7.50 4.95 -9.29
N PHE A 23 6.83 4.35 -8.29
CA PHE A 23 7.40 4.01 -6.98
C PHE A 23 8.65 3.13 -7.07
N TRP A 24 8.73 2.24 -8.04
CA TRP A 24 9.84 1.30 -8.21
C TRP A 24 11.11 1.96 -8.77
N ILE A 25 11.00 3.08 -9.51
CA ILE A 25 12.14 3.73 -10.18
C ILE A 25 13.24 4.15 -9.19
N PRO A 26 12.96 4.92 -8.13
CA PRO A 26 14.00 5.30 -7.18
C PRO A 26 14.56 4.11 -6.39
N LEU A 27 13.80 3.04 -6.18
CA LEU A 27 14.31 1.82 -5.55
C LEU A 27 15.37 1.17 -6.44
N ARG A 28 15.10 1.05 -7.74
CA ARG A 28 16.08 0.50 -8.70
C ARG A 28 17.30 1.39 -8.87
N ALA A 29 17.11 2.72 -8.89
CA ALA A 29 18.23 3.65 -8.96
C ALA A 29 19.17 3.53 -7.74
N LEU A 30 18.64 3.26 -6.55
CA LEU A 30 19.45 2.99 -5.35
C LEU A 30 20.23 1.68 -5.45
N GLU A 31 19.62 0.62 -6.02
CA GLU A 31 20.31 -0.65 -6.28
C GLU A 31 21.45 -0.48 -7.30
N GLU A 32 21.21 0.23 -8.39
CA GLU A 32 22.21 0.57 -9.41
C GLU A 32 23.36 1.42 -8.86
N ALA A 33 23.08 2.25 -7.84
CA ALA A 33 24.09 3.01 -7.11
C ALA A 33 24.92 2.16 -6.12
N GLY A 34 24.67 0.84 -6.05
CA GLY A 34 25.41 -0.11 -5.22
C GLY A 34 24.86 -0.34 -3.82
N ILE A 35 23.68 0.22 -3.52
CA ILE A 35 22.98 -0.06 -2.25
C ILE A 35 22.20 -1.36 -2.45
N ASN A 36 22.37 -2.34 -1.57
CA ASN A 36 21.80 -3.67 -1.75
C ASN A 36 20.84 -4.08 -0.64
N GLY A 37 19.88 -4.92 -0.99
CA GLY A 37 18.96 -5.59 -0.07
C GLY A 37 18.12 -4.62 0.74
N LEU A 38 18.00 -4.87 2.04
CA LEU A 38 17.17 -4.05 2.95
C LEU A 38 17.60 -2.59 3.05
N TRP A 39 18.86 -2.27 2.78
CA TRP A 39 19.37 -0.90 2.80
C TRP A 39 18.72 -0.01 1.75
N VAL A 40 18.35 -0.54 0.59
CA VAL A 40 17.59 0.18 -0.45
C VAL A 40 16.27 0.68 0.13
N THR A 41 15.51 -0.23 0.73
CA THR A 41 14.21 0.11 1.35
C THR A 41 14.40 1.08 2.51
N PHE A 42 15.40 0.87 3.36
CA PHE A 42 15.69 1.75 4.49
C PHE A 42 16.00 3.19 4.04
N VAL A 43 16.94 3.37 3.09
CA VAL A 43 17.29 4.69 2.56
C VAL A 43 16.11 5.36 1.86
N TYR A 44 15.33 4.57 1.10
CA TYR A 44 14.14 5.05 0.41
C TYR A 44 13.12 5.70 1.37
N PHE A 45 12.88 5.10 2.53
CA PHE A 45 11.95 5.66 3.52
C PHE A 45 12.60 6.66 4.48
N LEU A 46 13.90 6.58 4.70
CA LEU A 46 14.62 7.49 5.59
C LEU A 46 14.56 8.94 5.08
N VAL A 47 14.76 9.14 3.77
CA VAL A 47 14.79 10.49 3.19
C VAL A 47 13.46 11.25 3.43
N PRO A 48 12.29 10.75 3.02
CA PRO A 48 11.02 11.45 3.30
C PRO A 48 10.74 11.57 4.80
N THR A 49 11.15 10.59 5.61
CA THR A 49 11.00 10.66 7.07
C THR A 49 11.74 11.89 7.64
N ILE A 50 13.00 12.10 7.23
CA ILE A 50 13.79 13.27 7.67
C ILE A 50 13.07 14.58 7.26
N PHE A 51 12.58 14.68 6.03
CA PHE A 51 11.85 15.86 5.57
C PHE A 51 10.52 16.08 6.30
N LEU A 52 9.91 15.03 6.83
CA LEU A 52 8.64 15.10 7.56
C LEU A 52 8.83 15.36 9.07
N ILE A 53 10.05 15.26 9.61
CA ILE A 53 10.32 15.53 11.04
C ILE A 53 9.73 16.88 11.49
N PRO A 54 9.97 18.03 10.81
CA PRO A 54 9.42 19.31 11.25
C PRO A 54 7.89 19.31 11.34
N VAL A 55 7.23 18.68 10.35
CA VAL A 55 5.76 18.54 10.32
C VAL A 55 5.29 17.62 11.44
N GLY A 56 5.99 16.52 11.68
CA GLY A 56 5.72 15.59 12.79
C GLY A 56 5.82 16.26 14.16
N ILE A 57 6.86 17.07 14.38
CA ILE A 57 7.03 17.85 15.61
C ILE A 57 5.89 18.85 15.79
N TRP A 58 5.55 19.58 14.74
CA TRP A 58 4.42 20.53 14.77
C TRP A 58 3.09 19.87 15.08
N ARG A 59 2.87 18.66 14.58
CA ARG A 59 1.64 17.89 14.79
C ARG A 59 1.70 16.87 15.92
N LEU A 60 2.76 16.87 16.72
CA LEU A 60 3.01 15.88 17.78
C LEU A 60 1.82 15.76 18.76
N LYS A 61 1.16 16.89 19.09
CA LYS A 61 -0.04 16.91 19.93
C LYS A 61 -1.18 16.09 19.33
N TYR A 62 -1.42 16.22 18.04
CA TYR A 62 -2.49 15.49 17.33
C TYR A 62 -2.16 14.02 17.17
N LEU A 63 -0.89 13.69 16.90
CA LEU A 63 -0.41 12.31 16.84
C LEU A 63 -0.61 11.59 18.19
N LYS A 64 -0.31 12.27 19.31
CA LYS A 64 -0.56 11.74 20.65
C LYS A 64 -2.06 11.60 20.96
N LEU A 65 -2.88 12.57 20.57
CA LEU A 65 -4.34 12.54 20.76
C LEU A 65 -5.02 11.45 19.91
N GLY A 66 -4.47 11.10 18.74
CA GLY A 66 -4.94 10.00 17.92
C GLY A 66 -4.79 8.61 18.57
N GLY A 67 -3.94 8.52 19.60
CA GLY A 67 -3.80 7.36 20.47
C GLY A 67 -3.36 6.10 19.73
N PHE A 68 -3.55 4.96 20.40
CA PHE A 68 -3.13 3.64 19.90
C PHE A 68 -3.73 3.30 18.52
N ASN A 69 -4.98 3.71 18.27
CA ASN A 69 -5.64 3.40 17.01
C ASN A 69 -4.98 4.07 15.80
N LEU A 70 -4.56 5.33 15.93
CA LEU A 70 -3.86 6.05 14.87
C LEU A 70 -2.47 5.43 14.64
N GLN A 71 -1.72 5.20 15.71
CA GLN A 71 -0.37 4.63 15.62
C GLN A 71 -0.38 3.22 15.03
N LEU A 72 -1.28 2.35 15.48
CA LEU A 72 -1.41 1.00 14.92
C LEU A 72 -1.78 1.04 13.42
N THR A 73 -2.66 1.97 13.02
CA THR A 73 -3.01 2.14 11.60
C THR A 73 -1.81 2.63 10.80
N GLY A 74 -1.04 3.58 11.35
CA GLY A 74 0.21 4.05 10.77
C GLY A 74 1.24 2.94 10.62
N MET A 75 1.51 2.18 11.67
CA MET A 75 2.45 1.04 11.65
C MET A 75 2.04 -0.02 10.61
N LEU A 76 0.75 -0.34 10.51
CA LEU A 76 0.24 -1.29 9.51
C LEU A 76 0.42 -0.76 8.10
N SER A 77 0.13 0.51 7.88
CA SER A 77 0.27 1.15 6.57
C SER A 77 1.74 1.28 6.17
N GLY A 78 2.59 1.80 7.05
CA GLY A 78 4.03 1.94 6.84
C GLY A 78 4.71 0.59 6.66
N GLY A 79 4.38 -0.39 7.50
CA GLY A 79 4.87 -1.77 7.39
C GLY A 79 4.45 -2.44 6.09
N ALA A 80 3.23 -2.22 5.62
CA ALA A 80 2.78 -2.72 4.32
C ALA A 80 3.62 -2.15 3.18
N LEU A 81 3.89 -0.84 3.18
CA LEU A 81 4.73 -0.20 2.15
C LEU A 81 6.20 -0.65 2.24
N MET A 82 6.72 -0.81 3.45
CA MET A 82 8.07 -1.31 3.65
C MET A 82 8.22 -2.74 3.09
N LEU A 83 7.24 -3.62 3.37
CA LEU A 83 7.21 -4.97 2.82
C LEU A 83 7.08 -4.94 1.29
N TYR A 84 6.25 -4.05 0.74
CA TYR A 84 6.10 -3.89 -0.70
C TYR A 84 7.40 -3.43 -1.37
N ALA A 85 8.04 -2.39 -0.83
CA ALA A 85 9.31 -1.90 -1.35
C ALA A 85 10.40 -2.98 -1.28
N THR A 86 10.47 -3.71 -0.17
CA THR A 86 11.40 -4.83 0.00
C THR A 86 11.08 -5.96 -0.98
N SER A 87 9.82 -6.24 -1.23
CA SER A 87 9.39 -7.22 -2.25
C SER A 87 9.96 -6.87 -3.62
N ILE A 88 9.89 -5.61 -4.05
CA ILE A 88 10.44 -5.13 -5.33
C ILE A 88 11.96 -5.34 -5.41
N VAL A 89 12.67 -5.26 -4.30
CA VAL A 89 14.13 -5.49 -4.23
C VAL A 89 14.48 -6.98 -4.35
N TYR A 90 13.65 -7.88 -3.79
CA TYR A 90 13.95 -9.32 -3.72
C TYR A 90 13.26 -10.16 -4.80
N THR A 91 12.35 -9.59 -5.59
CA THR A 91 11.69 -10.29 -6.69
C THR A 91 11.51 -9.37 -7.90
N ASP A 92 10.95 -9.89 -8.99
CA ASP A 92 10.62 -9.10 -10.17
C ASP A 92 9.55 -8.04 -9.83
N VAL A 93 9.75 -6.82 -10.35
CA VAL A 93 8.85 -5.67 -10.08
C VAL A 93 7.40 -5.98 -10.41
N VAL A 94 7.17 -6.56 -11.61
CA VAL A 94 5.81 -6.89 -12.08
C VAL A 94 5.19 -7.94 -11.17
N ARG A 95 6.00 -8.92 -10.75
CA ARG A 95 5.58 -9.99 -9.86
C ARG A 95 5.19 -9.44 -8.46
N ALA A 96 6.05 -8.58 -7.87
CA ALA A 96 5.76 -7.91 -6.61
C ALA A 96 4.46 -7.09 -6.68
N MET A 97 4.28 -6.30 -7.76
CA MET A 97 3.08 -5.50 -7.97
C MET A 97 1.82 -6.35 -8.08
N LEU A 98 1.85 -7.42 -8.85
CA LEU A 98 0.68 -8.29 -9.05
C LEU A 98 0.29 -9.02 -7.75
N LEU A 99 1.26 -9.47 -6.97
CA LEU A 99 1.00 -10.10 -5.67
C LEU A 99 0.44 -9.09 -4.65
N PHE A 100 0.94 -7.86 -4.64
CA PHE A 100 0.36 -6.77 -3.86
C PHE A 100 -1.07 -6.45 -4.29
N TYR A 101 -1.39 -6.49 -5.58
CA TYR A 101 -2.72 -6.23 -6.12
C TYR A 101 -3.77 -7.31 -5.81
N LEU A 102 -3.44 -8.33 -5.02
CA LEU A 102 -4.43 -9.16 -4.32
C LEU A 102 -5.14 -8.38 -3.19
N THR A 103 -4.68 -7.18 -2.85
CA THR A 103 -5.30 -6.30 -1.84
C THR A 103 -6.82 -6.14 -1.97
N PRO A 104 -7.44 -5.94 -3.15
CA PRO A 104 -8.89 -5.86 -3.27
C PRO A 104 -9.62 -7.14 -2.85
N VAL A 105 -8.99 -8.31 -3.03
CA VAL A 105 -9.54 -9.59 -2.57
C VAL A 105 -9.57 -9.61 -1.04
N TRP A 106 -8.43 -9.31 -0.41
CA TRP A 106 -8.34 -9.21 1.05
C TRP A 106 -9.29 -8.16 1.61
N GLY A 107 -9.33 -6.97 0.99
CA GLY A 107 -10.22 -5.88 1.38
C GLY A 107 -11.70 -6.25 1.28
N THR A 108 -12.09 -7.07 0.31
CA THR A 108 -13.48 -7.56 0.17
C THR A 108 -13.81 -8.56 1.26
N ILE A 109 -12.91 -9.50 1.55
CA ILE A 109 -13.09 -10.49 2.63
C ILE A 109 -13.21 -9.76 3.98
N LEU A 110 -12.27 -8.86 4.28
CA LEU A 110 -12.26 -8.10 5.53
C LEU A 110 -13.48 -7.16 5.65
N GLY A 111 -13.89 -6.50 4.57
CA GLY A 111 -15.09 -5.66 4.53
C GLY A 111 -16.36 -6.47 4.81
N ARG A 112 -16.46 -7.67 4.28
CA ARG A 112 -17.58 -8.58 4.60
C ARG A 112 -17.57 -9.02 6.05
N LEU A 113 -16.42 -9.40 6.60
CA LEU A 113 -16.30 -9.96 7.94
C LEU A 113 -16.47 -8.89 9.04
N PHE A 114 -15.90 -7.70 8.86
CA PHE A 114 -15.81 -6.68 9.91
C PHE A 114 -16.76 -5.50 9.73
N LEU A 115 -17.16 -5.18 8.49
CA LEU A 115 -18.05 -4.06 8.18
C LEU A 115 -19.45 -4.53 7.74
N ASN A 116 -19.69 -5.85 7.67
CA ASN A 116 -20.93 -6.43 7.14
C ASN A 116 -21.30 -5.91 5.72
N GLU A 117 -20.30 -5.51 4.93
CA GLU A 117 -20.53 -5.05 3.55
C GLU A 117 -21.15 -6.16 2.69
N ASN A 118 -22.14 -5.81 1.89
CA ASN A 118 -22.68 -6.73 0.91
C ASN A 118 -21.73 -6.83 -0.29
N ILE A 119 -21.33 -8.07 -0.63
CA ILE A 119 -20.53 -8.32 -1.83
C ILE A 119 -21.46 -8.31 -3.03
N THR A 120 -21.37 -7.27 -3.84
CA THR A 120 -22.20 -7.16 -5.06
C THR A 120 -21.68 -8.10 -6.15
N PRO A 121 -22.55 -8.64 -7.03
CA PRO A 121 -22.13 -9.47 -8.16
C PRO A 121 -21.10 -8.76 -9.06
N LEU A 122 -21.27 -7.45 -9.26
CA LEU A 122 -20.33 -6.64 -10.04
C LEU A 122 -18.92 -6.65 -9.42
N ARG A 123 -18.80 -6.59 -8.08
CA ARG A 123 -17.53 -6.65 -7.39
C ARG A 123 -16.86 -8.01 -7.56
N ILE A 124 -17.63 -9.11 -7.53
CA ILE A 124 -17.12 -10.47 -7.78
C ILE A 124 -16.60 -10.57 -9.22
N ILE A 125 -17.38 -10.12 -10.21
CA ILE A 125 -16.99 -10.14 -11.63
C ILE A 125 -15.71 -9.34 -11.84
N SER A 126 -15.61 -8.14 -11.26
CA SER A 126 -14.39 -7.30 -11.36
C SER A 126 -13.17 -7.99 -10.77
N MET A 127 -13.31 -8.69 -9.64
CA MET A 127 -12.23 -9.45 -9.03
C MET A 127 -11.80 -10.65 -9.91
N ILE A 128 -12.75 -11.36 -10.49
CA ILE A 128 -12.45 -12.48 -11.40
C ILE A 128 -11.69 -11.97 -12.63
N ILE A 129 -12.15 -10.87 -13.25
CA ILE A 129 -11.46 -10.26 -14.40
C ILE A 129 -10.04 -9.83 -14.02
N ALA A 130 -9.85 -9.21 -12.84
CA ALA A 130 -8.52 -8.81 -12.35
C ALA A 130 -7.60 -10.02 -12.13
N ILE A 131 -8.11 -11.11 -11.56
CA ILE A 131 -7.34 -12.35 -11.38
C ILE A 131 -6.98 -12.97 -12.73
N ILE A 132 -7.91 -13.02 -13.69
CA ILE A 132 -7.62 -13.52 -15.05
C ILE A 132 -6.54 -12.66 -15.70
N GLY A 133 -6.62 -11.33 -15.62
CA GLY A 133 -5.61 -10.42 -16.12
C GLY A 133 -4.23 -10.67 -15.47
N MET A 134 -4.19 -10.84 -14.16
CA MET A 134 -2.98 -11.22 -13.43
C MET A 134 -2.38 -12.54 -13.93
N LEU A 135 -3.21 -13.57 -14.07
CA LEU A 135 -2.78 -14.88 -14.58
C LEU A 135 -2.24 -14.79 -16.02
N THR A 136 -2.85 -13.95 -16.86
CA THR A 136 -2.40 -13.71 -18.23
C THR A 136 -1.01 -13.07 -18.26
N ILE A 137 -0.74 -12.11 -17.39
CA ILE A 137 0.57 -11.43 -17.29
C ILE A 137 1.65 -12.41 -16.79
N PHE A 138 1.34 -13.27 -15.82
CA PHE A 138 2.29 -14.31 -15.37
C PHE A 138 2.56 -15.40 -16.42
N GLY A 139 1.77 -15.45 -17.49
CA GLY A 139 1.86 -16.44 -18.54
C GLY A 139 1.14 -17.75 -18.18
N LEU A 140 0.12 -18.07 -18.96
CA LEU A 140 -0.53 -19.39 -18.92
C LEU A 140 0.49 -20.44 -19.39
N GLY A 141 1.20 -21.05 -18.46
CA GLY A 141 2.01 -22.23 -18.78
C GLY A 141 3.44 -22.27 -18.25
N VAL A 142 4.03 -21.21 -17.70
CA VAL A 142 5.42 -21.26 -17.28
C VAL A 142 5.61 -21.29 -15.76
N LYS A 143 4.83 -20.59 -14.97
CA LYS A 143 4.83 -20.72 -13.49
C LYS A 143 3.57 -20.13 -12.92
N PHE A 144 2.76 -20.94 -12.25
CA PHE A 144 1.61 -20.48 -11.49
C PHE A 144 1.99 -19.34 -10.51
N PRO A 145 1.11 -18.36 -10.24
CA PRO A 145 1.43 -17.22 -9.36
C PRO A 145 1.48 -17.60 -7.87
N ILE A 146 2.06 -18.75 -7.57
CA ILE A 146 2.39 -19.15 -6.20
C ILE A 146 3.69 -18.44 -5.83
N PRO A 147 3.76 -17.85 -4.62
CA PRO A 147 5.00 -17.27 -4.12
C PRO A 147 6.15 -18.30 -4.14
N GLN A 148 7.25 -17.95 -4.79
CA GLN A 148 8.39 -18.85 -5.01
C GLN A 148 9.62 -18.44 -4.21
N ASN A 149 9.67 -17.20 -3.75
CA ASN A 149 10.80 -16.65 -3.01
C ASN A 149 10.30 -15.73 -1.89
N VAL A 150 11.21 -15.29 -1.04
CA VAL A 150 10.90 -14.42 0.10
C VAL A 150 10.27 -13.09 -0.36
N GLY A 151 10.74 -12.51 -1.48
CA GLY A 151 10.18 -11.28 -2.05
C GLY A 151 8.71 -11.45 -2.44
N ASP A 152 8.34 -12.57 -3.03
CA ASP A 152 6.95 -12.87 -3.38
C ASP A 152 6.04 -12.93 -2.13
N TRP A 153 6.49 -13.62 -1.09
CA TRP A 153 5.75 -13.69 0.19
C TRP A 153 5.63 -12.32 0.84
N MET A 154 6.65 -11.47 0.75
CA MET A 154 6.58 -10.08 1.20
C MET A 154 5.54 -9.28 0.41
N GLY A 155 5.43 -9.49 -0.92
CA GLY A 155 4.41 -8.89 -1.77
C GLY A 155 2.98 -9.26 -1.34
N VAL A 156 2.71 -10.54 -1.11
CA VAL A 156 1.40 -11.02 -0.61
C VAL A 156 1.11 -10.46 0.78
N ALA A 157 2.07 -10.54 1.70
CA ALA A 157 1.92 -10.04 3.07
C ALA A 157 1.68 -8.54 3.10
N SER A 158 2.35 -7.77 2.24
CA SER A 158 2.15 -6.32 2.12
C SER A 158 0.73 -5.99 1.66
N GLY A 159 0.18 -6.72 0.68
CA GLY A 159 -1.20 -6.56 0.21
C GLY A 159 -2.24 -6.86 1.30
N LEU A 160 -2.04 -7.93 2.07
CA LEU A 160 -2.90 -8.26 3.20
C LEU A 160 -2.82 -7.18 4.30
N MET A 161 -1.60 -6.78 4.66
CA MET A 161 -1.37 -5.77 5.70
C MET A 161 -1.96 -4.41 5.31
N TRP A 162 -1.85 -4.03 4.02
CA TRP A 162 -2.50 -2.84 3.48
C TRP A 162 -4.03 -2.93 3.51
N ALA A 163 -4.61 -4.09 3.24
CA ALA A 163 -6.05 -4.31 3.36
C ALA A 163 -6.54 -4.15 4.81
N VAL A 164 -5.77 -4.66 5.79
CA VAL A 164 -6.06 -4.47 7.23
C VAL A 164 -5.95 -2.99 7.61
N ALA A 165 -4.90 -2.29 7.16
CA ALA A 165 -4.75 -0.85 7.39
C ALA A 165 -5.92 -0.07 6.81
N SER A 166 -6.33 -0.38 5.58
CA SER A 166 -7.47 0.23 4.90
C SER A 166 -8.80 0.01 5.64
N LEU A 167 -9.01 -1.19 6.19
CA LEU A 167 -10.15 -1.49 7.05
C LEU A 167 -10.14 -0.58 8.29
N ARG A 168 -8.99 -0.43 8.96
CA ARG A 168 -8.85 0.42 10.15
C ARG A 168 -9.07 1.89 9.84
N ILE A 169 -8.61 2.39 8.68
CA ILE A 169 -8.89 3.75 8.21
C ILE A 169 -10.39 3.98 8.06
N ARG A 170 -11.13 3.01 7.52
CA ARG A 170 -12.59 3.10 7.41
C ARG A 170 -13.32 3.07 8.76
N LEU A 171 -12.79 2.34 9.73
CA LEU A 171 -13.34 2.28 11.09
C LEU A 171 -13.02 3.55 11.90
N ASN A 172 -11.90 4.23 11.62
CA ASN A 172 -11.40 5.40 12.33
C ASN A 172 -11.52 6.69 11.50
N GLN A 173 -12.72 7.09 11.12
CA GLN A 173 -12.97 8.26 10.27
C GLN A 173 -12.64 9.62 10.91
N ASN A 174 -12.34 9.65 12.20
CA ASN A 174 -12.05 10.91 12.93
C ASN A 174 -10.59 11.38 12.82
N ALA A 175 -9.69 10.55 12.31
CA ALA A 175 -8.30 10.93 12.15
C ALA A 175 -8.08 11.76 10.88
N SER A 176 -7.29 12.83 10.99
CA SER A 176 -6.90 13.64 9.83
C SER A 176 -6.06 12.83 8.86
N ALA A 177 -6.24 13.04 7.55
CA ALA A 177 -5.41 12.41 6.52
C ALA A 177 -3.91 12.71 6.70
N ILE A 178 -3.57 13.91 7.19
CA ILE A 178 -2.17 14.30 7.49
C ILE A 178 -1.65 13.47 8.66
N ASP A 179 -2.43 13.27 9.72
CA ASP A 179 -1.99 12.50 10.88
C ASP A 179 -1.84 11.01 10.56
N MET A 180 -2.72 10.48 9.69
CA MET A 180 -2.55 9.12 9.15
C MET A 180 -1.29 9.00 8.29
N ALA A 181 -1.01 9.98 7.42
CA ALA A 181 0.20 9.99 6.61
C ALA A 181 1.47 10.12 7.48
N LEU A 182 1.45 10.95 8.54
CA LEU A 182 2.56 11.05 9.48
C LEU A 182 2.75 9.76 10.29
N GLY A 183 1.67 9.09 10.71
CA GLY A 183 1.72 7.79 11.36
C GLY A 183 2.35 6.68 10.53
N PHE A 184 2.47 6.89 9.23
CA PHE A 184 3.23 6.04 8.31
C PHE A 184 4.74 6.08 8.55
N PHE A 185 5.26 7.24 8.95
CA PHE A 185 6.68 7.51 9.04
C PHE A 185 7.19 7.56 10.48
N PHE A 186 6.28 7.71 11.47
CA PHE A 186 6.57 7.85 12.91
C PHE A 186 5.78 6.86 13.76
#